data_788e2745517c3e842bf2c6b6cb63c5b7
#
_entry.id   788e2745517c3e842bf2c6b6cb63c5b7
#
_cell.length_a   1.000
_cell.length_b   1.000
_cell.length_c   1.000
_cell.angle_alpha   90.00
_cell.angle_beta   90.00
_cell.angle_gamma   90.00
#
_symmetry.space_group_name_H-M   'P 1'
#
loop_
_entity.id
_entity.type
_entity.pdbx_description
1 polymer ?
#
loop_
_entity_poly.entity_id
_entity_poly.type
_entity_poly.pdbx_seq_one_letter_code
_entity_poly.pdbx_strand_id
1 'polypeptide(L)'
;MVRAIVGANWGDEGKGKLTDMLAEKSDIVVRFQGGANAGHTIVNHYGKFALHTLPSGVFYDHTTNIIGNGVALNIPVFFNELKKVTSEGVPMPKILISDRAQMVMPYHVLFDQYEEERLGKASFGSTKSGIAPFYSDKYAKIGFQVQELFDEEALKTKIKRVLETKNILLEHLYHKPPIDADELFNTLMEYKEMVAPYVCDVSAFLWNAIKEGKNVLLEGQLVSLKDPDHGIYPMVTSSSTLAAYGAIGAGIPPYEIKTIVTVVKAYSSAVGAGAFVSEIFGDEADELRRRGGDGGEFGATTGRPRRMGWFDCVATKYGCRIQGTTDVAFTVVDVLGYLDKIPVCVGYEIDGEVTTDFPTTRKLEKAKPVFEVLDGWKSDIRGIKKYEDLPENCKKYIDFVEKHIGFPITMVSNGPKREDIIYRESPLSK
;
A
#
# COMPACT_ATOMS: atom_id res chain seq x y z
N MET A 1 -20.23 6.75 -7.22
CA MET A 1 -18.98 7.55 -7.29
C MET A 1 -17.78 6.65 -6.99
N VAL A 2 -16.70 6.73 -7.77
CA VAL A 2 -15.48 5.94 -7.53
C VAL A 2 -14.40 6.84 -6.90
N ARG A 3 -13.84 6.37 -5.77
CA ARG A 3 -12.76 7.02 -5.03
C ARG A 3 -11.60 6.06 -4.86
N ALA A 4 -10.37 6.54 -4.98
CA ALA A 4 -9.16 5.77 -4.65
C ALA A 4 -8.52 6.32 -3.38
N ILE A 5 -7.93 5.44 -2.55
CA ILE A 5 -7.05 5.80 -1.44
C ILE A 5 -5.67 5.17 -1.66
N VAL A 6 -4.63 5.99 -1.66
CA VAL A 6 -3.25 5.64 -1.99
C VAL A 6 -2.27 6.38 -1.08
N GLY A 7 -0.98 6.09 -1.17
CA GLY A 7 0.06 6.79 -0.40
C GLY A 7 1.09 7.46 -1.28
N ALA A 8 1.72 8.53 -0.79
CA ALA A 8 2.61 9.38 -1.57
C ALA A 8 4.10 8.98 -1.51
N ASN A 9 4.61 8.55 -0.36
CA ASN A 9 6.05 8.56 -0.08
C ASN A 9 6.69 7.15 -0.06
N TRP A 10 7.25 6.75 1.09
CA TRP A 10 7.99 5.48 1.25
C TRP A 10 7.19 4.36 1.90
N GLY A 11 5.99 4.65 2.41
CA GLY A 11 5.10 3.72 3.11
C GLY A 11 4.78 4.11 4.55
N ASP A 12 3.86 3.37 5.14
CA ASP A 12 3.44 3.54 6.54
C ASP A 12 2.89 4.94 6.89
N GLU A 13 2.23 5.60 5.91
CA GLU A 13 1.61 6.91 6.10
C GLU A 13 0.33 6.88 6.95
N GLY A 14 -0.07 5.73 7.49
CA GLY A 14 -1.27 5.62 8.31
C GLY A 14 -2.57 5.46 7.50
N LYS A 15 -2.49 4.85 6.31
CA LYS A 15 -3.65 4.60 5.44
C LYS A 15 -4.79 3.83 6.12
N GLY A 16 -4.47 2.87 7.01
CA GLY A 16 -5.46 1.97 7.59
C GLY A 16 -6.65 2.68 8.23
N LYS A 17 -6.42 3.69 9.07
CA LYS A 17 -7.47 4.48 9.71
C LYS A 17 -8.39 5.18 8.70
N LEU A 18 -7.79 5.84 7.71
CA LEU A 18 -8.53 6.57 6.68
C LEU A 18 -9.28 5.61 5.75
N THR A 19 -8.67 4.48 5.41
CA THR A 19 -9.32 3.44 4.61
C THR A 19 -10.55 2.88 5.30
N ASP A 20 -10.45 2.57 6.59
CA ASP A 20 -11.57 2.11 7.41
C ASP A 20 -12.72 3.12 7.44
N MET A 21 -12.42 4.40 7.63
CA MET A 21 -13.43 5.46 7.62
C MET A 21 -14.11 5.64 6.25
N LEU A 22 -13.35 5.50 5.17
CA LEU A 22 -13.89 5.59 3.82
C LEU A 22 -14.69 4.33 3.46
N ALA A 23 -14.26 3.15 3.93
CA ALA A 23 -14.93 1.88 3.72
C ALA A 23 -16.34 1.88 4.32
N GLU A 24 -16.52 2.43 5.52
CA GLU A 24 -17.84 2.57 6.16
C GLU A 24 -18.87 3.32 5.29
N LYS A 25 -18.39 4.28 4.49
CA LYS A 25 -19.23 5.11 3.64
C LYS A 25 -19.35 4.58 2.20
N SER A 26 -18.84 3.38 1.96
CA SER A 26 -18.76 2.78 0.62
C SER A 26 -19.66 1.56 0.53
N ASP A 27 -20.37 1.43 -0.60
CA ASP A 27 -21.15 0.23 -0.92
C ASP A 27 -20.24 -0.93 -1.32
N ILE A 28 -19.08 -0.60 -1.89
CA ILE A 28 -18.12 -1.57 -2.43
C ILE A 28 -16.70 -1.13 -2.09
N VAL A 29 -15.86 -2.07 -1.61
CA VAL A 29 -14.42 -1.85 -1.43
C VAL A 29 -13.65 -2.85 -2.26
N VAL A 30 -12.72 -2.35 -3.09
CA VAL A 30 -11.97 -3.15 -4.06
C VAL A 30 -10.47 -3.08 -3.76
N ARG A 31 -9.85 -4.22 -3.46
CA ARG A 31 -8.40 -4.38 -3.58
C ARG A 31 -8.07 -4.55 -5.05
N PHE A 32 -7.30 -3.63 -5.62
CA PHE A 32 -7.06 -3.60 -7.07
C PHE A 32 -5.65 -4.04 -7.47
N GLN A 33 -4.71 -4.13 -6.53
CA GLN A 33 -3.32 -4.51 -6.79
C GLN A 33 -2.62 -5.04 -5.53
N GLY A 34 -1.36 -5.50 -5.70
CA GLY A 34 -0.57 -6.05 -4.62
C GLY A 34 -1.01 -7.44 -4.20
N GLY A 35 -0.55 -7.89 -3.07
CA GLY A 35 -0.85 -9.21 -2.51
C GLY A 35 -0.60 -9.22 -1.00
N ALA A 36 -0.18 -10.35 -0.46
CA ALA A 36 0.03 -10.53 0.97
C ALA A 36 1.35 -9.92 1.51
N ASN A 37 2.10 -9.19 0.69
CA ASN A 37 3.43 -8.66 1.04
C ASN A 37 3.41 -7.41 1.92
N ALA A 38 2.31 -6.68 1.97
CA ALA A 38 2.17 -5.52 2.84
C ALA A 38 0.82 -5.54 3.55
N GLY A 39 0.83 -5.19 4.83
CA GLY A 39 -0.37 -5.11 5.64
C GLY A 39 -0.64 -3.69 6.10
N HIS A 40 -1.88 -3.42 6.45
CA HIS A 40 -2.25 -2.21 7.17
C HIS A 40 -3.06 -2.56 8.42
N THR A 41 -2.87 -1.77 9.45
CA THR A 41 -3.56 -1.97 10.72
C THR A 41 -4.85 -1.16 10.76
N ILE A 42 -5.93 -1.83 11.10
CA ILE A 42 -7.24 -1.23 11.39
C ILE A 42 -7.54 -1.44 12.86
N VAL A 43 -8.01 -0.39 13.51
CA VAL A 43 -8.50 -0.44 14.91
C VAL A 43 -9.94 0.05 14.93
N ASN A 44 -10.85 -0.84 15.28
CA ASN A 44 -12.28 -0.54 15.35
C ASN A 44 -12.91 -1.23 16.58
N HIS A 45 -14.25 -1.24 16.66
CA HIS A 45 -14.99 -1.83 17.78
C HIS A 45 -14.85 -3.35 17.91
N TYR A 46 -14.42 -4.08 16.86
CA TYR A 46 -14.10 -5.50 16.95
C TYR A 46 -12.68 -5.76 17.48
N GLY A 47 -11.78 -4.78 17.44
CA GLY A 47 -10.40 -4.94 17.90
C GLY A 47 -9.36 -4.33 16.98
N LYS A 48 -8.15 -4.88 17.06
CA LYS A 48 -7.00 -4.47 16.23
C LYS A 48 -6.64 -5.58 15.24
N PHE A 49 -6.74 -5.27 13.96
CA PHE A 49 -6.51 -6.21 12.85
C PHE A 49 -5.39 -5.72 11.93
N ALA A 50 -4.50 -6.62 11.56
CA ALA A 50 -3.55 -6.39 10.48
C ALA A 50 -4.06 -7.12 9.23
N LEU A 51 -4.61 -6.37 8.28
CA LEU A 51 -5.10 -6.90 7.00
C LEU A 51 -4.01 -6.84 5.93
N HIS A 52 -3.83 -7.91 5.18
CA HIS A 52 -2.88 -7.99 4.08
C HIS A 52 -3.59 -8.06 2.72
N THR A 53 -4.51 -9.00 2.56
CA THR A 53 -5.24 -9.21 1.31
C THR A 53 -6.70 -8.80 1.40
N LEU A 54 -7.33 -8.99 2.55
CA LEU A 54 -8.73 -8.60 2.75
C LEU A 54 -8.92 -7.09 2.55
N PRO A 55 -10.00 -6.69 1.86
CA PRO A 55 -10.43 -5.29 1.82
C PRO A 55 -10.90 -4.80 3.20
N SER A 56 -10.71 -3.52 3.48
CA SER A 56 -11.13 -2.91 4.76
C SER A 56 -12.64 -2.89 4.98
N GLY A 57 -13.42 -3.08 3.95
CA GLY A 57 -14.88 -3.16 4.02
C GLY A 57 -15.43 -4.41 4.71
N VAL A 58 -14.58 -5.40 5.03
CA VAL A 58 -15.01 -6.65 5.71
C VAL A 58 -15.62 -6.44 7.10
N PHE A 59 -15.41 -5.28 7.70
CA PHE A 59 -15.98 -4.92 9.00
C PHE A 59 -17.40 -4.36 8.91
N TYR A 60 -17.95 -4.17 7.71
CA TYR A 60 -19.24 -3.55 7.44
C TYR A 60 -20.14 -4.48 6.64
N ASP A 61 -21.28 -4.86 7.21
CA ASP A 61 -22.23 -5.84 6.64
C ASP A 61 -22.94 -5.35 5.37
N HIS A 62 -23.05 -4.02 5.19
CA HIS A 62 -23.58 -3.41 3.96
C HIS A 62 -22.61 -3.41 2.79
N THR A 63 -21.30 -3.60 3.05
CA THR A 63 -20.25 -3.44 2.06
C THR A 63 -19.96 -4.75 1.33
N THR A 64 -19.86 -4.70 -0.01
CA THR A 64 -19.33 -5.79 -0.82
C THR A 64 -17.83 -5.62 -1.00
N ASN A 65 -17.07 -6.65 -0.66
CA ASN A 65 -15.61 -6.67 -0.66
C ASN A 65 -15.08 -7.41 -1.89
N ILE A 66 -14.22 -6.79 -2.66
CA ILE A 66 -13.80 -7.32 -3.96
C ILE A 66 -12.29 -7.51 -4.01
N ILE A 67 -11.87 -8.69 -4.45
CA ILE A 67 -10.52 -8.97 -4.93
C ILE A 67 -10.52 -8.79 -6.45
N GLY A 68 -9.92 -7.69 -6.90
CA GLY A 68 -9.92 -7.27 -8.30
C GLY A 68 -8.91 -8.03 -9.17
N ASN A 69 -8.98 -7.79 -10.47
CA ASN A 69 -8.16 -8.43 -11.51
C ASN A 69 -6.65 -8.28 -11.29
N GLY A 70 -6.23 -7.17 -10.67
CA GLY A 70 -4.82 -6.82 -10.50
C GLY A 70 -4.17 -7.40 -9.25
N VAL A 71 -4.92 -8.10 -8.39
CA VAL A 71 -4.40 -8.67 -7.14
C VAL A 71 -3.59 -9.93 -7.41
N ALA A 72 -2.45 -10.06 -6.72
CA ALA A 72 -1.68 -11.29 -6.58
C ALA A 72 -2.31 -12.12 -5.44
N LEU A 73 -3.26 -12.98 -5.77
CA LEU A 73 -4.07 -13.69 -4.80
C LEU A 73 -3.36 -14.94 -4.26
N ASN A 74 -2.92 -14.90 -3.01
CA ASN A 74 -2.51 -16.07 -2.26
C ASN A 74 -3.73 -16.66 -1.55
N ILE A 75 -4.33 -17.70 -2.11
CA ILE A 75 -5.60 -18.26 -1.65
C ILE A 75 -5.54 -18.74 -0.19
N PRO A 76 -4.57 -19.56 0.24
CA PRO A 76 -4.46 -19.96 1.64
C PRO A 76 -4.32 -18.77 2.61
N VAL A 77 -3.49 -17.78 2.26
CA VAL A 77 -3.29 -16.60 3.12
C VAL A 77 -4.58 -15.80 3.24
N PHE A 78 -5.30 -15.59 2.13
CA PHE A 78 -6.58 -14.89 2.11
C PHE A 78 -7.63 -15.56 3.02
N PHE A 79 -7.81 -16.87 2.91
CA PHE A 79 -8.81 -17.58 3.72
C PHE A 79 -8.40 -17.72 5.18
N ASN A 80 -7.10 -17.84 5.48
CA ASN A 80 -6.61 -17.80 6.85
C ASN A 80 -6.88 -16.45 7.51
N GLU A 81 -6.69 -15.36 6.76
CA GLU A 81 -7.02 -14.00 7.22
C GLU A 81 -8.52 -13.83 7.44
N LEU A 82 -9.36 -14.30 6.52
CA LEU A 82 -10.82 -14.30 6.64
C LEU A 82 -11.29 -15.07 7.88
N LYS A 83 -10.75 -16.28 8.08
CA LYS A 83 -11.04 -17.10 9.24
C LYS A 83 -10.65 -16.41 10.55
N LYS A 84 -9.49 -15.74 10.58
CA LYS A 84 -9.04 -14.98 11.75
C LYS A 84 -10.02 -13.86 12.08
N VAL A 85 -10.38 -13.03 11.10
CA VAL A 85 -11.29 -11.89 11.27
C VAL A 85 -12.65 -12.37 11.78
N THR A 86 -13.21 -13.42 11.19
CA THR A 86 -14.52 -13.96 11.61
C THR A 86 -14.48 -14.66 12.97
N SER A 87 -13.36 -15.29 13.34
CA SER A 87 -13.21 -15.89 14.68
C SER A 87 -13.12 -14.88 15.81
N GLU A 88 -12.83 -13.63 15.49
CA GLU A 88 -12.79 -12.50 16.43
C GLU A 88 -14.15 -11.76 16.51
N GLY A 89 -15.22 -12.33 15.94
CA GLY A 89 -16.59 -11.85 16.07
C GLY A 89 -17.09 -10.95 14.93
N VAL A 90 -16.27 -10.75 13.88
CA VAL A 90 -16.75 -10.05 12.68
C VAL A 90 -17.69 -10.97 11.91
N PRO A 91 -18.91 -10.54 11.55
CA PRO A 91 -19.82 -11.32 10.73
C PRO A 91 -19.19 -11.71 9.38
N MET A 92 -19.59 -12.86 8.81
CA MET A 92 -19.08 -13.30 7.51
C MET A 92 -19.35 -12.20 6.46
N PRO A 93 -18.31 -11.56 5.89
CA PRO A 93 -18.48 -10.46 4.97
C PRO A 93 -18.92 -10.94 3.58
N LYS A 94 -19.57 -10.05 2.82
CA LYS A 94 -19.83 -10.28 1.39
C LYS A 94 -18.52 -10.13 0.61
N ILE A 95 -18.09 -11.20 -0.05
CA ILE A 95 -16.82 -11.24 -0.79
C ILE A 95 -17.08 -11.68 -2.23
N LEU A 96 -16.40 -11.01 -3.17
CA LEU A 96 -16.31 -11.42 -4.57
C LEU A 96 -14.83 -11.48 -4.98
N ILE A 97 -14.48 -12.51 -5.73
CA ILE A 97 -13.13 -12.71 -6.26
C ILE A 97 -13.22 -12.70 -7.78
N SER A 98 -12.38 -11.87 -8.41
CA SER A 98 -12.32 -11.85 -9.87
C SER A 98 -11.85 -13.18 -10.46
N ASP A 99 -12.59 -13.66 -11.43
CA ASP A 99 -12.22 -14.78 -12.30
C ASP A 99 -10.88 -14.55 -13.03
N ARG A 100 -10.54 -13.28 -13.28
CA ARG A 100 -9.29 -12.84 -13.95
C ARG A 100 -8.14 -12.55 -12.98
N ALA A 101 -8.37 -12.55 -11.67
CA ALA A 101 -7.27 -12.44 -10.70
C ALA A 101 -6.29 -13.60 -10.89
N GLN A 102 -4.99 -13.33 -10.74
CA GLN A 102 -3.98 -14.38 -10.84
C GLN A 102 -3.58 -14.87 -9.45
N MET A 103 -3.27 -16.15 -9.37
CA MET A 103 -2.91 -16.83 -8.11
C MET A 103 -1.41 -16.77 -7.86
N VAL A 104 -1.05 -16.47 -6.62
CA VAL A 104 0.31 -16.75 -6.13
C VAL A 104 0.42 -18.25 -5.94
N MET A 105 1.18 -18.90 -6.80
CA MET A 105 1.40 -20.33 -6.75
C MET A 105 2.34 -20.69 -5.58
N PRO A 106 2.23 -21.90 -5.00
CA PRO A 106 3.12 -22.34 -3.92
C PRO A 106 4.60 -22.15 -4.23
N TYR A 107 5.01 -22.42 -5.46
CA TYR A 107 6.40 -22.25 -5.89
C TYR A 107 6.84 -20.78 -5.96
N HIS A 108 5.95 -19.81 -6.13
CA HIS A 108 6.36 -18.40 -6.08
C HIS A 108 6.93 -18.03 -4.71
N VAL A 109 6.32 -18.53 -3.65
CA VAL A 109 6.81 -18.31 -2.28
C VAL A 109 8.18 -18.97 -2.08
N LEU A 110 8.36 -20.17 -2.59
CA LEU A 110 9.63 -20.91 -2.53
C LEU A 110 10.74 -20.16 -3.32
N PHE A 111 10.43 -19.72 -4.53
CA PHE A 111 11.39 -18.98 -5.36
C PHE A 111 11.83 -17.66 -4.72
N ASP A 112 10.91 -16.93 -4.09
CA ASP A 112 11.21 -15.69 -3.37
C ASP A 112 12.15 -15.95 -2.18
N GLN A 113 11.91 -17.05 -1.44
CA GLN A 113 12.78 -17.45 -0.33
C GLN A 113 14.17 -17.88 -0.83
N TYR A 114 14.23 -18.72 -1.84
CA TYR A 114 15.49 -19.25 -2.36
C TYR A 114 16.34 -18.17 -3.04
N GLU A 115 15.72 -17.18 -3.67
CA GLU A 115 16.44 -16.06 -4.25
C GLU A 115 17.06 -15.17 -3.16
N GLU A 116 16.34 -14.87 -2.08
CA GLU A 116 16.88 -14.15 -0.93
C GLU A 116 18.04 -14.94 -0.26
N GLU A 117 17.92 -16.27 -0.15
CA GLU A 117 19.00 -17.14 0.33
C GLU A 117 20.23 -17.07 -0.57
N ARG A 118 20.04 -17.16 -1.91
CA ARG A 118 21.11 -17.12 -2.91
C ARG A 118 21.84 -15.78 -2.92
N LEU A 119 21.12 -14.68 -2.80
CA LEU A 119 21.69 -13.33 -2.78
C LEU A 119 22.43 -13.01 -1.47
N GLY A 120 22.09 -13.63 -0.36
CA GLY A 120 22.76 -13.46 0.93
C GLY A 120 22.82 -11.99 1.35
N LYS A 121 24.05 -11.43 1.44
CA LYS A 121 24.24 -10.02 1.83
C LYS A 121 23.74 -9.00 0.82
N ALA A 122 23.53 -9.41 -0.44
CA ALA A 122 22.98 -8.58 -1.51
C ALA A 122 21.45 -8.72 -1.63
N SER A 123 20.79 -9.38 -0.69
CA SER A 123 19.34 -9.56 -0.69
C SER A 123 18.58 -8.24 -0.62
N PHE A 124 17.42 -8.20 -1.27
CA PHE A 124 16.54 -7.02 -1.28
C PHE A 124 15.75 -6.82 0.01
N GLY A 125 15.74 -7.85 0.89
CA GLY A 125 14.91 -7.84 2.10
C GLY A 125 13.44 -8.12 1.79
N SER A 126 13.17 -9.03 0.85
CA SER A 126 11.82 -9.47 0.49
C SER A 126 11.03 -9.91 1.71
N THR A 127 9.70 -9.75 1.62
CA THR A 127 8.75 -10.31 2.59
C THR A 127 8.57 -11.81 2.47
N LYS A 128 9.18 -12.43 1.45
CA LYS A 128 9.08 -13.87 1.12
C LYS A 128 7.65 -14.30 0.84
N SER A 129 6.85 -13.41 0.30
CA SER A 129 5.43 -13.63 -0.05
C SER A 129 5.23 -14.05 -1.50
N GLY A 130 6.30 -14.25 -2.27
CA GLY A 130 6.27 -14.72 -3.66
C GLY A 130 5.87 -13.66 -4.69
N ILE A 131 5.91 -12.38 -4.34
CA ILE A 131 5.37 -11.31 -5.20
C ILE A 131 6.23 -11.08 -6.45
N ALA A 132 7.55 -10.98 -6.33
CA ALA A 132 8.42 -10.78 -7.47
C ALA A 132 8.37 -11.96 -8.45
N PRO A 133 8.50 -13.22 -8.03
CA PRO A 133 8.31 -14.37 -8.92
C PRO A 133 6.91 -14.43 -9.56
N PHE A 134 5.87 -14.08 -8.81
CA PHE A 134 4.50 -14.00 -9.32
C PHE A 134 4.38 -13.01 -10.48
N TYR A 135 4.86 -11.77 -10.31
CA TYR A 135 4.78 -10.77 -11.38
C TYR A 135 5.68 -11.13 -12.57
N SER A 136 6.83 -11.76 -12.35
CA SER A 136 7.64 -12.32 -13.43
C SER A 136 6.85 -13.30 -14.29
N ASP A 137 6.14 -14.24 -13.67
CA ASP A 137 5.32 -15.23 -14.38
C ASP A 137 4.11 -14.60 -15.07
N LYS A 138 3.48 -13.62 -14.43
CA LYS A 138 2.35 -12.89 -15.01
C LYS A 138 2.73 -12.25 -16.34
N TYR A 139 3.84 -11.52 -16.38
CA TYR A 139 4.29 -10.82 -17.59
C TYR A 139 4.98 -11.75 -18.59
N ALA A 140 5.54 -12.87 -18.14
CA ALA A 140 5.97 -13.97 -19.01
C ALA A 140 4.79 -14.78 -19.58
N LYS A 141 3.56 -14.51 -19.18
CA LYS A 141 2.31 -15.15 -19.62
C LYS A 141 2.23 -16.64 -19.27
N ILE A 142 2.84 -17.02 -18.15
CA ILE A 142 2.81 -18.37 -17.59
C ILE A 142 2.12 -18.41 -16.22
N GLY A 143 1.63 -17.28 -15.73
CA GLY A 143 0.82 -17.21 -14.52
C GLY A 143 -0.54 -17.89 -14.67
N PHE A 144 -1.20 -18.15 -13.55
CA PHE A 144 -2.49 -18.87 -13.49
C PHE A 144 -3.59 -17.94 -12.99
N GLN A 145 -4.64 -17.77 -13.79
CA GLN A 145 -5.84 -17.05 -13.40
C GLN A 145 -6.78 -17.95 -12.58
N VAL A 146 -7.58 -17.38 -11.71
CA VAL A 146 -8.55 -18.11 -10.88
C VAL A 146 -9.53 -18.91 -11.74
N GLN A 147 -9.98 -18.40 -12.89
CA GLN A 147 -10.87 -19.13 -13.81
C GLN A 147 -10.28 -20.45 -14.32
N GLU A 148 -8.96 -20.58 -14.40
CA GLU A 148 -8.30 -21.78 -14.91
C GLU A 148 -8.47 -22.98 -13.94
N LEU A 149 -8.82 -22.75 -12.69
CA LEU A 149 -9.15 -23.82 -11.74
C LEU A 149 -10.38 -24.63 -12.16
N PHE A 150 -11.23 -24.07 -13.01
CA PHE A 150 -12.49 -24.68 -13.43
C PHE A 150 -12.39 -25.46 -14.75
N ASP A 151 -11.20 -25.51 -15.36
CA ASP A 151 -10.89 -26.36 -16.51
C ASP A 151 -9.71 -27.30 -16.15
N GLU A 152 -10.03 -28.44 -15.57
CA GLU A 152 -9.03 -29.38 -15.01
C GLU A 152 -8.07 -29.94 -16.04
N GLU A 153 -8.53 -30.20 -17.28
CA GLU A 153 -7.67 -30.74 -18.33
C GLU A 153 -6.66 -29.72 -18.84
N ALA A 154 -7.14 -28.50 -19.13
CA ALA A 154 -6.26 -27.41 -19.51
C ALA A 154 -5.28 -27.07 -18.38
N LEU A 155 -5.75 -27.07 -17.13
CA LEU A 155 -4.93 -26.80 -15.94
C LEU A 155 -3.79 -27.82 -15.80
N LYS A 156 -4.07 -29.14 -15.88
CA LYS A 156 -3.05 -30.20 -15.83
C LYS A 156 -1.99 -30.03 -16.92
N THR A 157 -2.42 -29.73 -18.13
CA THR A 157 -1.54 -29.50 -19.26
C THR A 157 -0.61 -28.30 -19.03
N LYS A 158 -1.18 -27.19 -18.51
CA LYS A 158 -0.43 -25.98 -18.21
C LYS A 158 0.55 -26.17 -17.06
N ILE A 159 0.17 -26.86 -16.00
CA ILE A 159 1.05 -27.20 -14.86
C ILE A 159 2.30 -27.92 -15.36
N LYS A 160 2.15 -28.99 -16.12
CA LYS A 160 3.30 -29.76 -16.64
C LYS A 160 4.25 -28.86 -17.42
N ARG A 161 3.74 -28.08 -18.36
CA ARG A 161 4.53 -27.15 -19.18
C ARG A 161 5.28 -26.10 -18.35
N VAL A 162 4.62 -25.51 -17.34
CA VAL A 162 5.24 -24.49 -16.49
C VAL A 162 6.31 -25.10 -15.61
N LEU A 163 6.04 -26.29 -15.03
CA LEU A 163 6.98 -26.97 -14.14
C LEU A 163 8.26 -27.43 -14.85
N GLU A 164 8.25 -27.68 -16.16
CA GLU A 164 9.48 -27.98 -16.90
C GLU A 164 10.57 -26.94 -16.64
N THR A 165 10.26 -25.65 -16.82
CA THR A 165 11.21 -24.57 -16.58
C THR A 165 11.47 -24.34 -15.08
N LYS A 166 10.43 -24.42 -14.26
CA LYS A 166 10.56 -24.19 -12.82
C LYS A 166 11.45 -25.24 -12.15
N ASN A 167 11.30 -26.50 -12.54
CA ASN A 167 12.12 -27.59 -11.99
C ASN A 167 13.58 -27.49 -12.42
N ILE A 168 13.88 -27.04 -13.64
CA ILE A 168 15.26 -26.72 -14.06
C ILE A 168 15.88 -25.66 -13.13
N LEU A 169 15.16 -24.58 -12.82
CA LEU A 169 15.65 -23.56 -11.91
C LEU A 169 15.84 -24.08 -10.47
N LEU A 170 14.91 -24.89 -9.99
CA LEU A 170 15.01 -25.53 -8.66
C LEU A 170 16.25 -26.39 -8.57
N GLU A 171 16.46 -27.29 -9.54
CA GLU A 171 17.55 -28.25 -9.52
C GLU A 171 18.93 -27.56 -9.73
N HIS A 172 19.06 -26.74 -10.78
CA HIS A 172 20.36 -26.27 -11.22
C HIS A 172 20.76 -24.89 -10.64
N LEU A 173 19.80 -24.03 -10.29
CA LEU A 173 20.11 -22.72 -9.70
C LEU A 173 20.03 -22.72 -8.17
N TYR A 174 18.96 -23.31 -7.63
CA TYR A 174 18.71 -23.28 -6.18
C TYR A 174 19.14 -24.55 -5.45
N HIS A 175 19.45 -25.64 -6.18
CA HIS A 175 19.81 -26.94 -5.63
C HIS A 175 18.74 -27.48 -4.67
N LYS A 176 17.50 -27.38 -5.09
CA LYS A 176 16.28 -27.80 -4.34
C LYS A 176 15.55 -28.90 -5.12
N PRO A 177 14.73 -29.72 -4.43
CA PRO A 177 13.95 -30.76 -5.09
C PRO A 177 12.96 -30.19 -6.13
N PRO A 178 12.67 -30.96 -7.20
CA PRO A 178 11.64 -30.59 -8.15
C PRO A 178 10.24 -30.65 -7.51
N ILE A 179 9.31 -29.92 -8.12
CA ILE A 179 7.89 -29.93 -7.74
C ILE A 179 7.18 -30.98 -8.58
N ASP A 180 6.41 -31.84 -7.92
CA ASP A 180 5.56 -32.81 -8.58
C ASP A 180 4.30 -32.17 -9.16
N ALA A 181 3.97 -32.53 -10.42
CA ALA A 181 2.84 -31.94 -11.13
C ALA A 181 1.48 -32.36 -10.57
N ASP A 182 1.36 -33.61 -10.14
CA ASP A 182 0.10 -34.17 -9.63
C ASP A 182 -0.17 -33.65 -8.20
N GLU A 183 0.87 -33.51 -7.37
CA GLU A 183 0.75 -32.87 -6.04
C GLU A 183 0.33 -31.40 -6.16
N LEU A 184 0.93 -30.66 -7.10
CA LEU A 184 0.53 -29.27 -7.34
C LEU A 184 -0.92 -29.20 -7.85
N PHE A 185 -1.31 -30.08 -8.78
CA PHE A 185 -2.68 -30.14 -9.27
C PHE A 185 -3.68 -30.41 -8.14
N ASN A 186 -3.41 -31.37 -7.27
CA ASN A 186 -4.27 -31.69 -6.13
C ASN A 186 -4.42 -30.47 -5.19
N THR A 187 -3.31 -29.77 -4.91
CA THR A 187 -3.34 -28.51 -4.13
C THR A 187 -4.24 -27.47 -4.79
N LEU A 188 -4.19 -27.33 -6.11
CA LEU A 188 -5.02 -26.36 -6.83
C LEU A 188 -6.50 -26.77 -6.85
N MET A 189 -6.82 -28.06 -6.78
CA MET A 189 -8.21 -28.52 -6.61
C MET A 189 -8.77 -28.17 -5.24
N GLU A 190 -7.96 -28.23 -4.18
CA GLU A 190 -8.36 -27.69 -2.87
C GLU A 190 -8.63 -26.18 -2.95
N TYR A 191 -7.78 -25.42 -3.65
CA TYR A 191 -7.99 -23.99 -3.86
C TYR A 191 -9.27 -23.69 -4.65
N LYS A 192 -9.60 -24.50 -5.65
CA LYS A 192 -10.86 -24.43 -6.40
C LYS A 192 -12.07 -24.48 -5.47
N GLU A 193 -12.11 -25.48 -4.58
CA GLU A 193 -13.21 -25.62 -3.62
C GLU A 193 -13.32 -24.41 -2.68
N MET A 194 -12.18 -23.85 -2.25
CA MET A 194 -12.18 -22.68 -1.38
C MET A 194 -12.74 -21.44 -2.07
N VAL A 195 -12.41 -21.19 -3.34
CA VAL A 195 -12.78 -19.95 -4.03
C VAL A 195 -14.12 -20.03 -4.78
N ALA A 196 -14.57 -21.23 -5.14
CA ALA A 196 -15.75 -21.43 -6.00
C ALA A 196 -16.99 -20.61 -5.60
N PRO A 197 -17.33 -20.47 -4.30
CA PRO A 197 -18.49 -19.68 -3.89
C PRO A 197 -18.37 -18.16 -4.12
N TYR A 198 -17.15 -17.65 -4.40
CA TYR A 198 -16.84 -16.22 -4.41
C TYR A 198 -16.48 -15.72 -5.82
N VAL A 199 -16.21 -16.59 -6.77
CA VAL A 199 -15.70 -16.24 -8.10
C VAL A 199 -16.80 -15.66 -8.99
N CYS A 200 -16.52 -14.50 -9.61
CA CYS A 200 -17.42 -13.90 -10.57
C CYS A 200 -16.67 -13.00 -11.58
N ASP A 201 -17.36 -12.54 -12.63
CA ASP A 201 -16.89 -11.44 -13.49
C ASP A 201 -17.02 -10.11 -12.73
N VAL A 202 -15.95 -9.75 -12.01
CA VAL A 202 -15.87 -8.50 -11.23
C VAL A 202 -15.99 -7.27 -12.11
N SER A 203 -15.48 -7.30 -13.35
CA SER A 203 -15.53 -6.14 -14.24
C SER A 203 -17.00 -5.84 -14.65
N ALA A 204 -17.77 -6.86 -14.98
CA ALA A 204 -19.19 -6.71 -15.28
C ALA A 204 -19.98 -6.27 -14.02
N PHE A 205 -19.67 -6.85 -12.86
CA PHE A 205 -20.29 -6.47 -11.59
C PHE A 205 -20.07 -4.98 -11.28
N LEU A 206 -18.82 -4.52 -11.33
CA LEU A 206 -18.46 -3.13 -11.03
C LEU A 206 -19.04 -2.14 -12.05
N TRP A 207 -19.06 -2.51 -13.35
CA TRP A 207 -19.67 -1.70 -14.37
C TRP A 207 -21.16 -1.40 -14.08
N ASN A 208 -21.92 -2.42 -13.70
CA ASN A 208 -23.33 -2.28 -13.36
C ASN A 208 -23.50 -1.48 -12.04
N ALA A 209 -22.73 -1.77 -11.02
CA ALA A 209 -22.78 -1.05 -9.74
C ALA A 209 -22.48 0.44 -9.89
N ILE A 210 -21.51 0.82 -10.73
CA ILE A 210 -21.21 2.23 -11.02
C ILE A 210 -22.37 2.91 -11.73
N LYS A 211 -23.01 2.25 -12.71
CA LYS A 211 -24.20 2.76 -13.38
C LYS A 211 -25.39 2.94 -12.44
N GLU A 212 -25.53 2.09 -11.44
CA GLU A 212 -26.52 2.21 -10.36
C GLU A 212 -26.21 3.32 -9.35
N GLY A 213 -25.08 4.02 -9.50
CA GLY A 213 -24.67 5.10 -8.62
C GLY A 213 -24.01 4.66 -7.31
N LYS A 214 -23.59 3.41 -7.19
CA LYS A 214 -22.92 2.89 -5.99
C LYS A 214 -21.60 3.62 -5.71
N ASN A 215 -21.27 3.78 -4.42
CA ASN A 215 -20.00 4.31 -3.95
C ASN A 215 -18.98 3.20 -3.90
N VAL A 216 -17.92 3.33 -4.70
CA VAL A 216 -16.83 2.36 -4.81
C VAL A 216 -15.55 2.97 -4.25
N LEU A 217 -14.92 2.29 -3.30
CA LEU A 217 -13.59 2.61 -2.80
C LEU A 217 -12.55 1.66 -3.40
N LEU A 218 -11.59 2.21 -4.13
CA LEU A 218 -10.41 1.50 -4.59
C LEU A 218 -9.33 1.62 -3.51
N GLU A 219 -9.05 0.53 -2.83
CA GLU A 219 -8.09 0.45 -1.75
C GLU A 219 -6.72 0.04 -2.28
N GLY A 220 -5.78 1.00 -2.31
CA GLY A 220 -4.40 0.79 -2.74
C GLY A 220 -3.52 0.20 -1.65
N GLN A 221 -2.52 -0.56 -2.07
CA GLN A 221 -1.47 -1.10 -1.23
C GLN A 221 -0.13 -0.47 -1.60
N LEU A 222 0.74 -0.26 -0.61
CA LEU A 222 2.01 0.45 -0.79
C LEU A 222 1.82 1.90 -1.26
N VAL A 223 2.78 2.47 -1.98
CA VAL A 223 2.91 3.92 -2.15
C VAL A 223 3.67 4.28 -3.42
N SER A 224 3.64 5.55 -3.82
CA SER A 224 4.24 6.06 -5.05
C SER A 224 5.71 5.69 -5.24
N LEU A 225 6.55 5.87 -4.22
CA LEU A 225 7.99 5.62 -4.35
C LEU A 225 8.37 4.13 -4.33
N LYS A 226 7.38 3.24 -4.19
CA LYS A 226 7.53 1.79 -4.33
C LYS A 226 6.94 1.25 -5.64
N ASP A 227 6.46 2.11 -6.51
CA ASP A 227 6.00 1.75 -7.85
C ASP A 227 7.18 1.33 -8.75
N PRO A 228 7.08 0.27 -9.56
CA PRO A 228 8.19 -0.22 -10.37
C PRO A 228 8.63 0.75 -11.46
N ASP A 229 7.73 1.59 -11.99
CA ASP A 229 8.02 2.52 -13.08
C ASP A 229 8.40 3.92 -12.57
N HIS A 230 7.85 4.34 -11.41
CA HIS A 230 7.97 5.71 -10.90
C HIS A 230 8.70 5.80 -9.55
N GLY A 231 8.96 4.68 -8.89
CA GLY A 231 9.59 4.65 -7.58
C GLY A 231 11.12 4.69 -7.62
N ILE A 232 11.71 4.40 -6.47
CA ILE A 232 13.15 4.36 -6.24
C ILE A 232 13.77 3.02 -6.71
N TYR A 233 13.52 2.64 -7.96
CA TYR A 233 14.01 1.38 -8.52
C TYR A 233 15.53 1.18 -8.30
N PRO A 234 16.00 -0.03 -7.92
CA PRO A 234 15.26 -1.29 -7.82
C PRO A 234 14.58 -1.57 -6.46
N MET A 235 14.64 -0.65 -5.50
CA MET A 235 14.06 -0.82 -4.16
C MET A 235 12.55 -0.52 -4.15
N VAL A 236 11.80 -1.23 -4.99
CA VAL A 236 10.36 -1.08 -5.24
C VAL A 236 9.64 -2.41 -5.04
N THR A 237 8.30 -2.40 -5.09
CA THR A 237 7.51 -3.63 -5.23
C THR A 237 7.31 -3.96 -6.72
N SER A 238 6.82 -5.16 -7.02
CA SER A 238 6.60 -5.57 -8.41
C SER A 238 5.20 -5.21 -8.93
N SER A 239 4.29 -4.76 -8.05
CA SER A 239 2.96 -4.27 -8.47
C SER A 239 2.97 -2.77 -8.71
N SER A 240 2.15 -2.28 -9.66
CA SER A 240 1.89 -0.85 -9.76
C SER A 240 1.07 -0.35 -8.58
N THR A 241 1.59 0.69 -7.89
CA THR A 241 1.01 1.23 -6.66
C THR A 241 0.21 2.51 -6.88
N LEU A 242 0.07 2.91 -8.14
CA LEU A 242 -0.58 4.16 -8.52
C LEU A 242 -2.10 4.01 -8.62
N ALA A 243 -2.84 5.07 -8.27
CA ALA A 243 -4.29 5.11 -8.39
C ALA A 243 -4.78 4.82 -9.83
N ALA A 244 -3.99 5.21 -10.84
CA ALA A 244 -4.28 4.92 -12.25
C ALA A 244 -4.40 3.42 -12.54
N TYR A 245 -3.60 2.58 -11.85
CA TYR A 245 -3.73 1.12 -11.97
C TYR A 245 -5.05 0.60 -11.37
N GLY A 246 -5.71 1.38 -10.53
CA GLY A 246 -7.03 1.04 -9.99
C GLY A 246 -8.06 0.77 -11.08
N ALA A 247 -8.00 1.51 -12.18
CA ALA A 247 -8.86 1.26 -13.35
C ALA A 247 -8.61 -0.13 -13.97
N ILE A 248 -7.34 -0.49 -14.16
CA ILE A 248 -6.92 -1.79 -14.71
C ILE A 248 -7.21 -2.91 -13.72
N GLY A 249 -6.79 -2.74 -12.47
CA GLY A 249 -6.89 -3.77 -11.43
C GLY A 249 -8.32 -4.06 -10.96
N ALA A 250 -9.24 -3.11 -11.10
CA ALA A 250 -10.66 -3.30 -10.85
C ALA A 250 -11.46 -3.62 -12.13
N GLY A 251 -10.90 -3.36 -13.32
CA GLY A 251 -11.58 -3.57 -14.59
C GLY A 251 -12.66 -2.53 -14.87
N ILE A 252 -12.40 -1.26 -14.54
CA ILE A 252 -13.33 -0.14 -14.75
C ILE A 252 -12.70 0.93 -15.66
N PRO A 253 -13.49 1.79 -16.30
CA PRO A 253 -12.97 2.91 -17.08
C PRO A 253 -12.19 3.90 -16.20
N PRO A 254 -11.01 4.42 -16.63
CA PRO A 254 -10.18 5.30 -15.81
C PRO A 254 -10.87 6.64 -15.49
N TYR A 255 -11.76 7.12 -16.34
CA TYR A 255 -12.52 8.36 -16.12
C TYR A 255 -13.57 8.25 -14.99
N GLU A 256 -13.85 7.05 -14.47
CA GLU A 256 -14.73 6.85 -13.32
C GLU A 256 -14.06 7.19 -11.99
N ILE A 257 -12.73 7.16 -11.91
CA ILE A 257 -11.99 7.54 -10.70
C ILE A 257 -11.99 9.06 -10.60
N LYS A 258 -12.93 9.60 -9.82
CA LYS A 258 -13.15 11.05 -9.68
C LYS A 258 -12.38 11.67 -8.52
N THR A 259 -12.12 10.90 -7.47
CA THR A 259 -11.45 11.36 -6.26
C THR A 259 -10.29 10.44 -5.95
N ILE A 260 -9.12 11.02 -5.74
CA ILE A 260 -7.90 10.30 -5.34
C ILE A 260 -7.40 10.93 -4.05
N VAL A 261 -7.68 10.25 -2.93
CA VAL A 261 -7.19 10.61 -1.61
C VAL A 261 -5.79 10.05 -1.44
N THR A 262 -4.81 10.92 -1.37
CA THR A 262 -3.42 10.52 -1.13
C THR A 262 -3.03 10.78 0.32
N VAL A 263 -2.63 9.71 1.00
CA VAL A 263 -2.21 9.80 2.40
C VAL A 263 -0.75 10.21 2.46
N VAL A 264 -0.47 11.21 3.29
CA VAL A 264 0.85 11.81 3.48
C VAL A 264 1.11 11.96 4.98
N LYS A 265 2.28 11.54 5.45
CA LYS A 265 2.69 11.63 6.84
C LYS A 265 3.38 12.97 7.12
N ALA A 266 3.15 13.58 8.29
CA ALA A 266 3.75 14.87 8.67
C ALA A 266 5.28 14.86 8.88
N TYR A 267 5.89 13.69 8.84
CA TYR A 267 7.33 13.44 8.75
C TYR A 267 7.53 12.24 7.84
N SER A 268 8.77 11.86 7.54
CA SER A 268 9.02 10.74 6.64
C SER A 268 9.50 9.51 7.42
N SER A 269 9.07 8.33 6.98
CA SER A 269 9.61 7.06 7.45
C SER A 269 9.69 6.05 6.32
N ALA A 270 10.66 5.13 6.38
CA ALA A 270 10.84 4.11 5.36
C ALA A 270 11.23 2.77 5.99
N VAL A 271 10.79 1.68 5.36
CA VAL A 271 11.23 0.32 5.66
C VAL A 271 12.11 -0.17 4.51
N GLY A 272 13.22 -0.82 4.87
CA GLY A 272 14.15 -1.41 3.89
C GLY A 272 15.12 -0.41 3.28
N ALA A 273 15.86 -0.89 2.28
CA ALA A 273 16.88 -0.12 1.58
C ALA A 273 16.27 0.87 0.56
N GLY A 274 17.12 1.71 0.02
CA GLY A 274 16.81 2.68 -1.03
C GLY A 274 17.06 4.12 -0.62
N ALA A 275 17.04 5.02 -1.57
CA ALA A 275 17.31 6.44 -1.36
C ALA A 275 16.24 7.09 -0.46
N PHE A 276 16.71 7.86 0.52
CA PHE A 276 15.87 8.58 1.47
C PHE A 276 16.60 9.89 1.84
N VAL A 277 16.46 10.92 1.01
CA VAL A 277 17.28 12.15 1.06
C VAL A 277 17.10 12.91 2.37
N SER A 278 15.88 13.00 2.90
CA SER A 278 15.56 13.67 4.17
C SER A 278 15.80 12.82 5.42
N GLU A 279 16.53 11.70 5.31
CA GLU A 279 16.80 10.79 6.43
C GLU A 279 17.62 11.46 7.54
N ILE A 280 17.26 11.16 8.78
CA ILE A 280 17.94 11.61 10.01
C ILE A 280 18.46 10.42 10.81
N PHE A 281 19.46 10.67 11.65
CA PHE A 281 20.19 9.64 12.40
C PHE A 281 20.39 10.03 13.86
N GLY A 282 20.82 9.08 14.69
CA GLY A 282 21.13 9.31 16.09
C GLY A 282 19.89 9.61 16.94
N ASP A 283 20.10 10.36 18.02
CA ASP A 283 19.10 10.61 19.07
C ASP A 283 17.83 11.27 18.53
N GLU A 284 17.95 12.14 17.54
CA GLU A 284 16.82 12.80 16.87
C GLU A 284 15.92 11.79 16.16
N ALA A 285 16.51 10.85 15.40
CA ALA A 285 15.78 9.78 14.74
C ALA A 285 15.13 8.82 15.75
N ASP A 286 15.84 8.49 16.82
CA ASP A 286 15.37 7.58 17.86
C ASP A 286 14.20 8.18 18.64
N GLU A 287 14.25 9.47 18.97
CA GLU A 287 13.16 10.16 19.65
C GLU A 287 11.90 10.26 18.75
N LEU A 288 12.08 10.63 17.49
CA LEU A 288 10.96 10.68 16.53
C LEU A 288 10.37 9.26 16.34
N ARG A 289 11.22 8.24 16.23
CA ARG A 289 10.76 6.83 16.10
C ARG A 289 9.94 6.40 17.30
N ARG A 290 10.41 6.71 18.50
CA ARG A 290 9.74 6.35 19.76
C ARG A 290 8.39 7.03 19.90
N ARG A 291 8.25 8.28 19.44
CA ARG A 291 7.00 9.06 19.51
C ARG A 291 6.05 8.78 18.38
N GLY A 292 6.57 8.29 17.26
CA GLY A 292 5.81 8.08 16.04
C GLY A 292 4.74 7.00 16.18
N GLY A 293 3.60 7.24 15.55
CA GLY A 293 2.50 6.27 15.49
C GLY A 293 1.94 5.83 16.85
N ASP A 294 1.13 4.79 16.82
CA ASP A 294 0.59 4.13 18.02
C ASP A 294 1.51 2.96 18.40
N GLY A 295 2.49 3.25 19.24
CA GLY A 295 3.49 2.27 19.69
C GLY A 295 4.88 2.39 19.02
N GLY A 296 5.17 3.51 18.36
CA GLY A 296 6.46 3.79 17.72
C GLY A 296 6.53 3.38 16.25
N GLU A 297 7.56 3.86 15.58
CA GLU A 297 7.80 3.59 14.14
C GLU A 297 8.55 2.27 13.95
N PHE A 298 7.81 1.18 14.05
CA PHE A 298 8.28 -0.19 13.81
C PHE A 298 7.41 -0.87 12.76
N GLY A 299 8.00 -1.79 12.00
CA GLY A 299 7.28 -2.54 10.96
C GLY A 299 6.21 -3.42 11.58
N ALA A 300 4.95 -3.29 11.12
CA ALA A 300 3.80 -4.02 11.67
C ALA A 300 3.96 -5.56 11.59
N THR A 301 4.61 -6.06 10.55
CA THR A 301 4.82 -7.50 10.33
C THR A 301 6.18 -7.97 10.85
N THR A 302 7.22 -7.16 10.71
CA THR A 302 8.61 -7.58 10.99
C THR A 302 9.15 -7.08 12.32
N GLY A 303 8.50 -6.10 12.95
CA GLY A 303 9.00 -5.42 14.16
C GLY A 303 10.29 -4.61 13.92
N ARG A 304 10.79 -4.51 12.69
CA ARG A 304 12.02 -3.78 12.39
C ARG A 304 11.84 -2.27 12.61
N PRO A 305 12.84 -1.57 13.20
CA PRO A 305 12.78 -0.13 13.33
C PRO A 305 12.76 0.52 11.95
N ARG A 306 11.87 1.49 11.76
CA ARG A 306 11.81 2.27 10.52
C ARG A 306 12.93 3.29 10.48
N ARG A 307 13.45 3.57 9.30
CA ARG A 307 14.30 4.72 9.02
C ARG A 307 13.43 5.97 9.15
N MET A 308 13.96 7.01 9.76
CA MET A 308 13.24 8.25 10.05
C MET A 308 13.80 9.40 9.25
N GLY A 309 12.95 10.35 8.89
CA GLY A 309 13.33 11.57 8.18
C GLY A 309 12.35 12.70 8.43
N TRP A 310 12.80 13.94 8.18
CA TRP A 310 11.92 15.08 8.18
C TRP A 310 10.97 15.05 6.99
N PHE A 311 9.92 15.87 7.05
CA PHE A 311 8.99 15.97 5.92
C PHE A 311 9.74 16.37 4.65
N ASP A 312 9.43 15.68 3.55
CA ASP A 312 10.09 15.85 2.26
C ASP A 312 9.11 16.38 1.22
N CYS A 313 9.17 17.68 0.95
CA CYS A 313 8.30 18.33 -0.02
C CYS A 313 8.54 17.84 -1.45
N VAL A 314 9.81 17.54 -1.81
CA VAL A 314 10.18 17.11 -3.17
C VAL A 314 9.59 15.75 -3.47
N ALA A 315 9.83 14.78 -2.58
CA ALA A 315 9.30 13.42 -2.71
C ALA A 315 7.77 13.41 -2.65
N THR A 316 7.17 14.18 -1.74
CA THR A 316 5.71 14.23 -1.57
C THR A 316 5.01 14.87 -2.76
N LYS A 317 5.52 15.99 -3.26
CA LYS A 317 5.02 16.67 -4.47
C LYS A 317 5.03 15.71 -5.66
N TYR A 318 6.15 15.02 -5.86
CA TYR A 318 6.28 14.02 -6.91
C TYR A 318 5.27 12.88 -6.73
N GLY A 319 5.21 12.30 -5.53
CA GLY A 319 4.31 11.20 -5.22
C GLY A 319 2.84 11.57 -5.44
N CYS A 320 2.40 12.74 -4.98
CA CYS A 320 1.05 13.25 -5.20
C CYS A 320 0.77 13.48 -6.69
N ARG A 321 1.74 14.02 -7.44
CA ARG A 321 1.60 14.27 -8.88
C ARG A 321 1.36 12.99 -9.67
N ILE A 322 2.16 11.96 -9.44
CA ILE A 322 2.02 10.69 -10.19
C ILE A 322 0.79 9.88 -9.76
N GLN A 323 0.29 10.08 -8.54
CA GLN A 323 -0.99 9.51 -8.11
C GLN A 323 -2.20 10.20 -8.77
N GLY A 324 -2.04 11.43 -9.25
CA GLY A 324 -3.17 12.25 -9.72
C GLY A 324 -4.04 12.73 -8.56
N THR A 325 -3.41 13.10 -7.44
CA THR A 325 -4.05 13.49 -6.18
C THR A 325 -5.08 14.60 -6.37
N THR A 326 -6.29 14.37 -5.86
CA THR A 326 -7.33 15.41 -5.72
C THR A 326 -7.38 15.95 -4.30
N ASP A 327 -7.11 15.11 -3.31
CA ASP A 327 -7.17 15.42 -1.89
C ASP A 327 -6.01 14.79 -1.14
N VAL A 328 -5.40 15.53 -0.24
CA VAL A 328 -4.36 15.02 0.66
C VAL A 328 -4.94 14.80 2.05
N ALA A 329 -4.73 13.61 2.59
CA ALA A 329 -4.94 13.32 3.99
C ALA A 329 -3.59 13.35 4.72
N PHE A 330 -3.39 14.39 5.53
CA PHE A 330 -2.15 14.67 6.24
C PHE A 330 -2.19 14.05 7.64
N THR A 331 -1.36 13.04 7.87
CA THR A 331 -1.46 12.18 9.06
C THR A 331 -0.36 12.44 10.09
N VAL A 332 -0.61 12.00 11.32
CA VAL A 332 0.31 12.00 12.47
C VAL A 332 0.93 13.36 12.80
N VAL A 333 0.16 14.41 12.59
CA VAL A 333 0.58 15.79 12.89
C VAL A 333 0.82 15.99 14.38
N ASP A 334 0.06 15.29 15.24
CA ASP A 334 0.18 15.31 16.70
C ASP A 334 1.55 14.88 17.21
N VAL A 335 2.24 14.01 16.46
CA VAL A 335 3.58 13.50 16.82
C VAL A 335 4.62 14.62 16.92
N LEU A 336 4.51 15.65 16.11
CA LEU A 336 5.47 16.76 16.07
C LEU A 336 5.29 17.78 17.21
N GLY A 337 4.25 17.66 18.02
CA GLY A 337 3.92 18.59 19.10
C GLY A 337 4.96 18.75 20.20
N TYR A 338 6.02 17.94 20.24
CA TYR A 338 7.12 18.06 21.21
C TYR A 338 8.26 18.99 20.74
N LEU A 339 8.28 19.34 19.46
CA LEU A 339 9.40 20.06 18.84
C LEU A 339 9.30 21.58 19.05
N ASP A 340 10.44 22.22 19.26
CA ASP A 340 10.59 23.69 19.22
C ASP A 340 10.74 24.19 17.79
N LYS A 341 11.46 23.43 16.97
CA LYS A 341 11.76 23.72 15.57
C LYS A 341 11.50 22.45 14.74
N ILE A 342 10.95 22.63 13.56
CA ILE A 342 10.61 21.53 12.65
C ILE A 342 11.30 21.77 11.31
N PRO A 343 12.35 21.01 10.98
CA PRO A 343 12.95 21.05 9.66
C PRO A 343 12.02 20.44 8.61
N VAL A 344 11.97 21.06 7.44
CA VAL A 344 11.21 20.59 6.27
C VAL A 344 12.15 20.59 5.07
N CYS A 345 12.30 19.45 4.40
CA CYS A 345 13.11 19.35 3.19
C CYS A 345 12.35 19.96 2.01
N VAL A 346 12.83 21.11 1.52
CA VAL A 346 12.17 21.89 0.44
C VAL A 346 12.87 21.73 -0.91
N GLY A 347 14.05 21.14 -0.95
CA GLY A 347 14.84 20.95 -2.16
C GLY A 347 15.93 19.91 -1.98
N TYR A 348 16.52 19.49 -3.09
CA TYR A 348 17.69 18.60 -3.11
C TYR A 348 18.86 19.32 -3.80
N GLU A 349 20.00 19.37 -3.14
CA GLU A 349 21.26 19.78 -3.75
C GLU A 349 21.93 18.56 -4.41
N ILE A 350 22.19 18.66 -5.70
CA ILE A 350 22.82 17.61 -6.51
C ILE A 350 23.89 18.27 -7.39
N ASP A 351 25.14 17.85 -7.22
CA ASP A 351 26.29 18.37 -7.97
C ASP A 351 26.41 19.93 -7.94
N GLY A 352 25.99 20.55 -6.81
CA GLY A 352 26.03 21.99 -6.58
C GLY A 352 24.80 22.78 -7.05
N GLU A 353 23.82 22.13 -7.63
CA GLU A 353 22.56 22.74 -8.05
C GLU A 353 21.40 22.28 -7.17
N VAL A 354 20.50 23.20 -6.82
CA VAL A 354 19.29 22.90 -6.04
C VAL A 354 18.12 22.66 -6.97
N THR A 355 17.44 21.53 -6.78
CA THR A 355 16.22 21.17 -7.51
C THR A 355 15.03 20.92 -6.57
N THR A 356 13.83 21.22 -7.02
CA THR A 356 12.56 20.85 -6.40
C THR A 356 11.82 19.74 -7.17
N ASP A 357 12.44 19.23 -8.23
CA ASP A 357 11.96 18.08 -8.99
C ASP A 357 12.62 16.80 -8.49
N PHE A 358 11.80 15.74 -8.35
CA PHE A 358 12.26 14.45 -7.86
C PHE A 358 13.09 13.74 -8.96
N PRO A 359 14.38 13.48 -8.71
CA PRO A 359 15.28 12.92 -9.72
C PRO A 359 15.26 11.39 -9.75
N THR A 360 15.99 10.81 -10.71
CA THR A 360 16.19 9.36 -10.78
C THR A 360 17.02 8.85 -9.60
N THR A 361 16.92 7.54 -9.30
CA THR A 361 17.58 6.90 -8.15
C THR A 361 19.08 7.19 -8.07
N ARG A 362 19.79 7.16 -9.20
CA ARG A 362 21.24 7.46 -9.23
C ARG A 362 21.59 8.88 -8.80
N LYS A 363 20.72 9.83 -9.08
CA LYS A 363 20.88 11.21 -8.63
C LYS A 363 20.46 11.36 -7.16
N LEU A 364 19.41 10.63 -6.74
CA LEU A 364 18.99 10.60 -5.33
C LEU A 364 20.08 10.09 -4.39
N GLU A 365 20.91 9.13 -4.83
CA GLU A 365 22.03 8.59 -4.04
C GLU A 365 23.11 9.66 -3.73
N LYS A 366 23.18 10.74 -4.50
CA LYS A 366 24.10 11.87 -4.33
C LYS A 366 23.45 13.10 -3.74
N ALA A 367 22.13 13.12 -3.65
CA ALA A 367 21.38 14.27 -3.22
C ALA A 367 21.60 14.57 -1.75
N LYS A 368 21.67 15.87 -1.42
CA LYS A 368 21.65 16.36 -0.05
C LYS A 368 20.36 17.14 0.18
N PRO A 369 19.71 17.00 1.34
CA PRO A 369 18.51 17.76 1.63
C PRO A 369 18.80 19.24 1.87
N VAL A 370 17.95 20.10 1.33
CA VAL A 370 17.90 21.52 1.65
C VAL A 370 16.72 21.75 2.58
N PHE A 371 16.98 22.19 3.80
CA PHE A 371 15.97 22.35 4.83
C PHE A 371 15.58 23.81 5.03
N GLU A 372 14.28 24.05 5.18
CA GLU A 372 13.74 25.22 5.89
C GLU A 372 13.27 24.79 7.28
N VAL A 373 13.45 25.67 8.27
CA VAL A 373 13.12 25.38 9.67
C VAL A 373 11.96 26.23 10.13
N LEU A 374 10.86 25.58 10.48
CA LEU A 374 9.66 26.23 10.99
C LEU A 374 9.60 26.17 12.52
N ASP A 375 8.84 27.07 13.13
CA ASP A 375 8.55 27.03 14.55
C ASP A 375 7.57 25.91 14.88
N GLY A 376 7.88 25.11 15.88
CA GLY A 376 6.98 24.12 16.44
C GLY A 376 5.88 24.75 17.30
N TRP A 377 4.90 23.94 17.67
CA TRP A 377 3.75 24.44 18.47
C TRP A 377 3.78 24.01 19.93
N LYS A 378 4.65 23.10 20.35
CA LYS A 378 4.89 22.67 21.75
C LYS A 378 3.63 22.42 22.56
N SER A 379 2.64 21.78 21.96
CA SER A 379 1.40 21.42 22.63
C SER A 379 0.77 20.16 22.04
N ASP A 380 -0.03 19.48 22.88
CA ASP A 380 -0.85 18.37 22.42
C ASP A 380 -2.05 18.93 21.64
N ILE A 381 -2.25 18.40 20.43
CA ILE A 381 -3.36 18.75 19.54
C ILE A 381 -4.41 17.65 19.42
N ARG A 382 -4.24 16.54 20.14
CA ARG A 382 -5.20 15.44 20.14
C ARG A 382 -6.54 15.90 20.68
N GLY A 383 -7.62 15.42 20.06
CA GLY A 383 -8.98 15.78 20.45
C GLY A 383 -9.48 17.13 19.93
N ILE A 384 -8.64 17.96 19.31
CA ILE A 384 -9.10 19.16 18.60
C ILE A 384 -9.92 18.71 17.37
N LYS A 385 -11.08 19.33 17.17
CA LYS A 385 -12.04 18.92 16.12
C LYS A 385 -12.18 19.92 14.98
N LYS A 386 -11.72 21.16 15.18
CA LYS A 386 -11.82 22.23 14.19
C LYS A 386 -10.42 22.74 13.83
N TYR A 387 -10.23 23.05 12.56
CA TYR A 387 -8.95 23.56 12.05
C TYR A 387 -8.54 24.89 12.69
N GLU A 388 -9.52 25.75 12.93
CA GLU A 388 -9.34 27.07 13.55
C GLU A 388 -8.78 27.00 14.96
N ASP A 389 -9.09 25.90 15.70
CA ASP A 389 -8.66 25.70 17.08
C ASP A 389 -7.24 25.13 17.20
N LEU A 390 -6.62 24.75 16.08
CA LEU A 390 -5.21 24.33 16.07
C LEU A 390 -4.28 25.49 16.43
N PRO A 391 -3.15 25.22 17.13
CA PRO A 391 -2.12 26.20 17.38
C PRO A 391 -1.67 26.89 16.10
N GLU A 392 -1.36 28.19 16.19
CA GLU A 392 -1.01 28.99 15.01
C GLU A 392 0.19 28.42 14.23
N ASN A 393 1.23 27.95 14.94
CA ASN A 393 2.38 27.33 14.28
C ASN A 393 2.04 25.96 13.64
N CYS A 394 1.08 25.22 14.18
CA CYS A 394 0.59 24.00 13.55
C CYS A 394 -0.13 24.32 12.22
N LYS A 395 -0.97 25.34 12.19
CA LYS A 395 -1.62 25.81 10.95
C LYS A 395 -0.59 26.27 9.93
N LYS A 396 0.41 27.09 10.36
CA LYS A 396 1.51 27.54 9.50
C LYS A 396 2.29 26.36 8.90
N TYR A 397 2.54 25.31 9.68
CA TYR A 397 3.20 24.11 9.19
C TYR A 397 2.37 23.42 8.11
N ILE A 398 1.08 23.21 8.33
CA ILE A 398 0.17 22.60 7.37
C ILE A 398 0.08 23.42 6.08
N ASP A 399 -0.08 24.74 6.19
CA ASP A 399 -0.17 25.65 5.06
C ASP A 399 1.15 25.75 4.28
N PHE A 400 2.28 25.71 4.98
CA PHE A 400 3.61 25.65 4.37
C PHE A 400 3.80 24.39 3.52
N VAL A 401 3.46 23.22 4.09
CA VAL A 401 3.52 21.94 3.39
C VAL A 401 2.61 21.95 2.18
N GLU A 402 1.34 22.34 2.35
CA GLU A 402 0.35 22.41 1.28
C GLU A 402 0.84 23.27 0.10
N LYS A 403 1.38 24.45 0.39
CA LYS A 403 1.94 25.36 -0.61
C LYS A 403 3.09 24.72 -1.39
N HIS A 404 4.01 24.02 -0.70
CA HIS A 404 5.20 23.45 -1.33
C HIS A 404 4.90 22.20 -2.16
N ILE A 405 3.99 21.35 -1.69
CA ILE A 405 3.58 20.18 -2.46
C ILE A 405 2.63 20.54 -3.61
N GLY A 406 1.84 21.64 -3.49
CA GLY A 406 0.92 22.13 -4.51
C GLY A 406 -0.36 21.29 -4.65
N PHE A 407 -0.76 20.57 -3.61
CA PHE A 407 -1.97 19.74 -3.57
C PHE A 407 -2.79 20.05 -2.32
N PRO A 408 -4.15 20.05 -2.41
CA PRO A 408 -5.01 20.46 -1.31
C PRO A 408 -4.96 19.49 -0.13
N ILE A 409 -4.61 19.95 1.05
CA ILE A 409 -4.72 19.20 2.30
C ILE A 409 -6.13 19.42 2.84
N THR A 410 -7.03 18.47 2.62
CA THR A 410 -8.45 18.55 3.03
C THR A 410 -8.75 17.79 4.31
N MET A 411 -7.85 16.91 4.75
CA MET A 411 -7.96 16.12 5.96
C MET A 411 -6.67 16.20 6.77
N VAL A 412 -6.78 16.49 8.07
CA VAL A 412 -5.66 16.53 9.01
C VAL A 412 -5.94 15.54 10.14
N SER A 413 -5.10 14.52 10.27
CA SER A 413 -5.18 13.55 11.36
C SER A 413 -4.28 13.97 12.51
N ASN A 414 -4.90 14.23 13.66
CA ASN A 414 -4.26 14.76 14.86
C ASN A 414 -4.28 13.80 16.05
N GLY A 415 -4.38 12.49 15.79
CA GLY A 415 -4.32 11.45 16.82
C GLY A 415 -4.60 10.05 16.24
N PRO A 416 -4.46 8.99 17.05
CA PRO A 416 -4.58 7.61 16.59
C PRO A 416 -6.01 7.14 16.38
N LYS A 417 -6.99 7.76 17.07
CA LYS A 417 -8.38 7.32 17.03
C LYS A 417 -9.03 7.66 15.69
N ARG A 418 -10.05 6.91 15.34
CA ARG A 418 -10.84 7.08 14.12
C ARG A 418 -11.41 8.49 13.98
N GLU A 419 -11.92 9.05 15.07
CA GLU A 419 -12.51 10.40 15.16
C GLU A 419 -11.48 11.54 15.22
N ASP A 420 -10.17 11.23 15.26
CA ASP A 420 -9.11 12.23 15.30
C ASP A 420 -8.73 12.68 13.90
N ILE A 421 -9.71 13.20 13.17
CA ILE A 421 -9.56 13.78 11.85
C ILE A 421 -10.31 15.11 11.81
N ILE A 422 -9.61 16.13 11.38
CA ILE A 422 -10.13 17.47 11.12
C ILE A 422 -10.29 17.60 9.60
N TYR A 423 -11.50 17.93 9.16
CA TYR A 423 -11.76 18.32 7.77
C TYR A 423 -11.58 19.81 7.62
N ARG A 424 -10.97 20.24 6.52
CA ARG A 424 -10.80 21.65 6.20
C ARG A 424 -11.06 21.91 4.72
N GLU A 425 -11.48 23.14 4.43
CA GLU A 425 -11.44 23.66 3.06
C GLU A 425 -10.01 24.13 2.77
N SER A 426 -9.45 23.65 1.66
CA SER A 426 -8.13 24.06 1.21
C SER A 426 -8.27 25.19 0.21
N PRO A 427 -7.41 26.23 0.25
CA PRO A 427 -7.36 27.26 -0.77
C PRO A 427 -6.97 26.73 -2.16
N LEU A 428 -6.44 25.49 -2.23
CA LEU A 428 -6.09 24.81 -3.48
C LEU A 428 -7.18 23.85 -3.96
N SER A 429 -8.28 23.65 -3.21
CA SER A 429 -9.42 22.83 -3.65
C SER A 429 -10.07 23.45 -4.90
N LYS A 430 -10.37 22.60 -5.89
CA LYS A 430 -10.98 23.00 -7.16
C LYS A 430 -12.49 22.88 -7.10
#